data_140dc24a2d3e78e88a46b4a27bf4d32c
#
_entry.id   140dc24a2d3e78e88a46b4a27bf4d32c
#
_cell.length_a   1.000
_cell.length_b   1.000
_cell.length_c   1.000
_cell.angle_alpha   90.00
_cell.angle_beta   90.00
_cell.angle_gamma   90.00
#
_symmetry.space_group_name_H-M   'P 1'
#
loop_
_entity.id
_entity.type
_entity.pdbx_description
1 polymer ?
#
loop_
_entity_poly.entity_id
_entity_poly.type
_entity_poly.pdbx_seq_one_letter_code
_entity_poly.pdbx_strand_id
1 'polypeptide(L)'
;MKLNELKNKIGATHNSKRVGRGLGSGKGKTAGRGNKGAKARSGTKNQATFEGGQTPIFRRLPKIGFTNKFAKKYATINLGDIQKFIDAKKIDAKSPVTIDSLLAAKILNRKHDGLKVLAAGVIKTPVNIVAVKWSKNVEAAVAKAGGTITVKK
;
A
#
# COMPACT_ATOMS: atom_id res chain seq x y z
N MET A 1 28.83 22.29 16.42
CA MET A 1 28.23 22.36 15.08
C MET A 1 27.57 23.72 14.93
N LYS A 2 28.02 24.57 14.02
CA LYS A 2 27.43 25.89 13.77
C LYS A 2 26.39 25.77 12.66
N LEU A 3 25.37 26.63 12.65
CA LEU A 3 24.28 26.60 11.66
C LEU A 3 24.79 26.72 10.21
N ASN A 4 25.88 27.45 9.99
CA ASN A 4 26.51 27.61 8.67
C ASN A 4 27.30 26.38 8.22
N GLU A 5 27.56 25.40 9.09
CA GLU A 5 28.24 24.14 8.77
C GLU A 5 27.27 23.05 8.32
N LEU A 6 25.96 23.26 8.48
CA LEU A 6 24.94 22.34 8.03
C LEU A 6 24.93 22.27 6.50
N LYS A 7 25.35 21.14 5.97
CA LYS A 7 25.33 20.86 4.53
C LYS A 7 24.46 19.63 4.25
N ASN A 8 23.78 19.65 3.14
CA ASN A 8 23.06 18.47 2.69
C ASN A 8 24.02 17.32 2.41
N LYS A 9 23.57 16.09 2.64
CA LYS A 9 24.32 14.90 2.24
C LYS A 9 24.56 14.93 0.73
N ILE A 10 25.75 14.53 0.30
CA ILE A 10 26.10 14.46 -1.12
C ILE A 10 25.05 13.65 -1.88
N GLY A 11 24.48 14.22 -2.95
CA GLY A 11 23.38 13.63 -3.73
C GLY A 11 21.97 13.91 -3.24
N ALA A 12 21.77 14.57 -2.07
CA ALA A 12 20.46 14.92 -1.55
C ALA A 12 19.78 16.08 -2.31
N THR A 13 20.57 16.93 -2.96
CA THR A 13 20.08 18.03 -3.79
C THR A 13 20.58 17.90 -5.22
N HIS A 14 19.70 18.18 -6.16
CA HIS A 14 20.00 18.20 -7.58
C HIS A 14 19.62 19.55 -8.17
N ASN A 15 20.52 20.15 -8.94
CA ASN A 15 20.24 21.39 -9.64
C ASN A 15 19.12 21.19 -10.67
N SER A 16 18.13 22.08 -10.70
CA SER A 16 17.05 22.03 -11.69
C SER A 16 17.59 22.26 -13.09
N LYS A 17 17.22 21.38 -14.02
CA LYS A 17 17.64 21.47 -15.40
C LYS A 17 16.85 22.56 -16.13
N ARG A 18 17.53 23.63 -16.54
CA ARG A 18 16.95 24.70 -17.35
C ARG A 18 17.12 24.38 -18.83
N VAL A 19 16.00 24.34 -19.57
CA VAL A 19 15.98 24.07 -21.02
C VAL A 19 15.65 25.33 -21.80
N GLY A 20 15.94 25.38 -23.12
CA GLY A 20 15.71 26.56 -23.93
C GLY A 20 16.64 27.75 -23.58
N ARG A 21 17.90 27.48 -23.17
CA ARG A 21 18.86 28.50 -22.72
C ARG A 21 20.16 28.44 -23.56
N GLY A 22 20.03 28.74 -24.85
CA GLY A 22 21.15 28.82 -25.78
C GLY A 22 21.56 27.48 -26.40
N LEU A 23 22.21 27.57 -27.56
CA LEU A 23 22.62 26.40 -28.33
C LEU A 23 23.70 25.59 -27.62
N GLY A 24 24.64 26.25 -26.95
CA GLY A 24 25.71 25.63 -26.21
C GLY A 24 25.28 24.70 -25.07
N SER A 25 24.05 24.87 -24.57
CA SER A 25 23.50 23.98 -23.57
C SER A 25 23.09 22.58 -24.09
N GLY A 26 23.13 22.36 -25.42
CA GLY A 26 22.65 21.16 -26.10
C GLY A 26 21.12 20.96 -26.05
N LYS A 27 20.42 21.85 -25.37
CA LYS A 27 18.94 21.83 -25.24
C LYS A 27 18.30 23.20 -25.48
N GLY A 28 18.95 24.04 -26.31
CA GLY A 28 18.52 25.40 -26.59
C GLY A 28 17.31 25.46 -27.53
N LYS A 29 17.40 24.85 -28.72
CA LYS A 29 16.40 25.01 -29.80
C LYS A 29 15.05 24.38 -29.48
N THR A 30 15.01 23.11 -29.17
CA THR A 30 13.76 22.34 -28.99
C THR A 30 13.47 21.96 -27.54
N ALA A 31 14.32 22.36 -26.61
CA ALA A 31 14.20 22.06 -25.19
C ALA A 31 14.06 20.56 -24.86
N GLY A 32 14.53 19.68 -25.75
CA GLY A 32 14.42 18.22 -25.62
C GLY A 32 13.06 17.65 -26.07
N ARG A 33 12.17 18.46 -26.67
CA ARG A 33 10.87 18.00 -27.15
C ARG A 33 10.88 17.47 -28.58
N GLY A 34 11.98 17.64 -29.31
CA GLY A 34 12.06 17.31 -30.73
C GLY A 34 11.29 18.29 -31.63
N ASN A 35 11.06 17.89 -32.87
CA ASN A 35 10.36 18.70 -33.89
C ASN A 35 8.95 18.16 -34.11
N LYS A 36 7.96 19.06 -34.32
CA LYS A 36 6.56 18.72 -34.66
C LYS A 36 5.98 17.65 -33.67
N GLY A 37 4.91 16.99 -33.97
CA GLY A 37 4.28 15.99 -33.11
C GLY A 37 3.54 16.56 -31.89
N ALA A 38 2.61 15.80 -31.35
CA ALA A 38 1.74 16.21 -30.25
C ALA A 38 2.52 16.52 -28.97
N LYS A 39 3.55 15.75 -28.63
CA LYS A 39 4.36 15.93 -27.41
C LYS A 39 5.24 17.20 -27.42
N ALA A 40 5.48 17.79 -28.59
CA ALA A 40 6.23 19.03 -28.72
C ALA A 40 5.38 20.28 -28.43
N ARG A 41 4.06 20.17 -28.39
CA ARG A 41 3.12 21.27 -28.17
C ARG A 41 2.80 21.45 -26.69
N SER A 42 2.34 22.66 -26.33
CA SER A 42 1.87 22.94 -24.98
C SER A 42 0.52 22.26 -24.72
N GLY A 43 0.29 21.85 -23.46
CA GLY A 43 -1.01 21.32 -23.01
C GLY A 43 -1.37 19.92 -23.49
N THR A 44 -0.50 19.21 -24.19
CA THR A 44 -0.78 17.84 -24.63
C THR A 44 -0.72 16.87 -23.47
N LYS A 45 -1.88 16.35 -23.07
CA LYS A 45 -1.97 15.20 -22.17
C LYS A 45 -1.96 13.93 -23.01
N ASN A 46 -0.92 13.12 -22.85
CA ASN A 46 -0.94 11.76 -23.41
C ASN A 46 -1.96 10.94 -22.65
N GLN A 47 -3.00 10.49 -23.31
CA GLN A 47 -3.85 9.44 -22.76
C GLN A 47 -3.01 8.15 -22.69
N ALA A 48 -2.89 7.57 -21.51
CA ALA A 48 -2.09 6.35 -21.29
C ALA A 48 -2.50 5.16 -22.17
N THR A 49 -3.73 5.21 -22.69
CA THR A 49 -4.34 4.15 -23.50
C THR A 49 -4.47 4.50 -24.98
N PHE A 50 -3.84 5.58 -25.46
CA PHE A 50 -3.92 5.97 -26.86
C PHE A 50 -2.95 5.16 -27.72
N GLU A 51 -3.49 4.44 -28.72
CA GLU A 51 -2.77 3.55 -29.62
C GLU A 51 -2.71 4.10 -31.05
N GLY A 52 -2.51 5.40 -31.24
CA GLY A 52 -2.36 6.01 -32.56
C GLY A 52 -3.63 6.02 -33.43
N GLY A 53 -4.81 5.88 -32.86
CA GLY A 53 -6.10 5.79 -33.55
C GLY A 53 -6.67 4.38 -33.66
N GLN A 54 -5.84 3.33 -33.39
CA GLN A 54 -6.33 1.97 -33.24
C GLN A 54 -7.24 1.87 -32.03
N THR A 55 -8.27 1.01 -32.08
CA THR A 55 -9.15 0.76 -30.93
C THR A 55 -8.34 0.29 -29.73
N PRO A 56 -8.35 1.02 -28.60
CA PRO A 56 -7.55 0.68 -27.43
C PRO A 56 -7.87 -0.71 -26.87
N ILE A 57 -6.86 -1.36 -26.27
CA ILE A 57 -6.96 -2.74 -25.77
C ILE A 57 -8.17 -2.94 -24.84
N PHE A 58 -8.46 -1.98 -23.95
CA PHE A 58 -9.59 -2.07 -23.01
C PHE A 58 -10.96 -2.08 -23.69
N ARG A 59 -11.07 -1.60 -24.94
CA ARG A 59 -12.30 -1.68 -25.75
C ARG A 59 -12.38 -2.95 -26.57
N ARG A 60 -11.23 -3.57 -26.86
CA ARG A 60 -11.16 -4.85 -27.60
C ARG A 60 -11.41 -6.05 -26.68
N LEU A 61 -11.11 -5.91 -25.38
CA LEU A 61 -11.36 -6.98 -24.42
C LEU A 61 -12.86 -7.13 -24.13
N PRO A 62 -13.37 -8.37 -24.02
CA PRO A 62 -14.75 -8.62 -23.64
C PRO A 62 -15.02 -8.15 -22.21
N LYS A 63 -16.22 -7.67 -21.95
CA LYS A 63 -16.68 -7.34 -20.60
C LYS A 63 -16.98 -8.64 -19.86
N ILE A 64 -16.33 -8.86 -18.73
CA ILE A 64 -16.48 -10.08 -17.93
C ILE A 64 -16.90 -9.72 -16.51
N GLY A 65 -17.91 -10.42 -15.99
CA GLY A 65 -18.35 -10.34 -14.63
C GLY A 65 -19.14 -9.08 -14.28
N PHE A 66 -19.39 -8.95 -13.00
CA PHE A 66 -20.10 -7.82 -12.39
C PHE A 66 -19.54 -7.51 -11.00
N THR A 67 -19.77 -6.31 -10.51
CA THR A 67 -19.38 -5.91 -9.15
C THR A 67 -20.53 -6.18 -8.18
N ASN A 68 -20.33 -7.12 -7.26
CA ASN A 68 -21.29 -7.38 -6.20
C ASN A 68 -21.23 -6.27 -5.15
N LYS A 69 -22.29 -5.44 -5.06
CA LYS A 69 -22.40 -4.33 -4.10
C LYS A 69 -22.53 -4.81 -2.64
N PHE A 70 -23.02 -6.02 -2.44
CA PHE A 70 -23.26 -6.62 -1.12
C PHE A 70 -22.11 -7.53 -0.64
N ALA A 71 -20.98 -7.53 -1.35
CA ALA A 71 -19.82 -8.30 -0.95
C ALA A 71 -19.25 -7.79 0.37
N LYS A 72 -19.23 -8.66 1.40
CA LYS A 72 -18.64 -8.35 2.70
C LYS A 72 -17.12 -8.18 2.59
N LYS A 73 -16.61 -7.06 3.07
CA LYS A 73 -15.17 -6.76 3.10
C LYS A 73 -14.66 -6.89 4.52
N TYR A 74 -13.60 -7.66 4.73
CA TYR A 74 -13.01 -7.86 6.05
C TYR A 74 -11.64 -7.17 6.14
N ALA A 75 -11.33 -6.61 7.31
CA ALA A 75 -9.97 -6.22 7.63
C ALA A 75 -9.14 -7.48 7.88
N THR A 76 -8.09 -7.70 7.10
CA THR A 76 -7.26 -8.90 7.20
C THR A 76 -5.98 -8.63 7.97
N ILE A 77 -5.57 -9.57 8.82
CA ILE A 77 -4.30 -9.53 9.54
C ILE A 77 -3.69 -10.95 9.61
N ASN A 78 -2.37 -11.06 9.53
CA ASN A 78 -1.66 -12.33 9.64
C ASN A 78 -1.18 -12.58 11.07
N LEU A 79 -1.07 -13.85 11.47
CA LEU A 79 -0.52 -14.24 12.79
C LEU A 79 0.89 -13.70 13.02
N GLY A 80 1.75 -13.77 11.99
CA GLY A 80 3.12 -13.25 12.10
C GLY A 80 3.17 -11.73 12.28
N ASP A 81 2.19 -10.99 11.76
CA ASP A 81 2.14 -9.54 11.96
C ASP A 81 1.64 -9.19 13.36
N ILE A 82 0.69 -9.96 13.91
CA ILE A 82 0.29 -9.84 15.34
C ILE A 82 1.52 -10.03 16.24
N GLN A 83 2.34 -11.06 15.99
CA GLN A 83 3.58 -11.27 16.76
C GLN A 83 4.52 -10.06 16.68
N LYS A 84 4.79 -9.53 15.49
CA LYS A 84 5.63 -8.34 15.31
C LYS A 84 5.10 -7.11 16.07
N PHE A 85 3.77 -6.93 16.12
CA PHE A 85 3.18 -5.82 16.85
C PHE A 85 3.25 -5.99 18.37
N ILE A 86 3.20 -7.23 18.87
CA ILE A 86 3.44 -7.54 20.29
C ILE A 86 4.92 -7.29 20.64
N ASP A 87 5.85 -7.76 19.80
CA ASP A 87 7.29 -7.57 20.00
C ASP A 87 7.65 -6.07 19.97
N ALA A 88 6.96 -5.28 19.12
CA ALA A 88 7.08 -3.83 19.06
C ALA A 88 6.32 -3.08 20.18
N LYS A 89 5.68 -3.80 21.13
CA LYS A 89 4.88 -3.24 22.23
C LYS A 89 3.75 -2.31 21.78
N LYS A 90 3.22 -2.54 20.58
CA LYS A 90 2.05 -1.81 20.06
C LYS A 90 0.72 -2.43 20.50
N ILE A 91 0.75 -3.71 20.86
CA ILE A 91 -0.39 -4.48 21.34
C ILE A 91 0.05 -5.23 22.58
N ASP A 92 -0.76 -5.20 23.62
CA ASP A 92 -0.52 -5.98 24.83
C ASP A 92 -1.03 -7.42 24.62
N ALA A 93 -0.17 -8.41 24.87
CA ALA A 93 -0.51 -9.82 24.74
C ALA A 93 -1.60 -10.27 25.73
N LYS A 94 -1.71 -9.59 26.89
CA LYS A 94 -2.69 -9.89 27.92
C LYS A 94 -4.10 -9.42 27.58
N SER A 95 -4.24 -8.38 26.75
CA SER A 95 -5.53 -7.85 26.33
C SER A 95 -6.08 -8.59 25.10
N PRO A 96 -7.39 -8.76 24.95
CA PRO A 96 -7.94 -9.41 23.76
C PRO A 96 -7.67 -8.55 22.52
N VAL A 97 -7.13 -9.18 21.48
CA VAL A 97 -6.90 -8.54 20.17
C VAL A 97 -8.23 -8.44 19.44
N THR A 98 -8.81 -7.25 19.46
CA THR A 98 -10.07 -6.91 18.80
C THR A 98 -9.79 -5.99 17.61
N ILE A 99 -10.75 -5.82 16.71
CA ILE A 99 -10.64 -4.85 15.61
C ILE A 99 -10.47 -3.41 16.14
N ASP A 100 -11.10 -3.11 17.27
CA ASP A 100 -11.09 -1.78 17.87
C ASP A 100 -9.70 -1.49 18.49
N SER A 101 -9.06 -2.49 19.13
CA SER A 101 -7.68 -2.37 19.64
C SER A 101 -6.66 -2.18 18.51
N LEU A 102 -6.84 -2.86 17.36
CA LEU A 102 -5.99 -2.73 16.19
C LEU A 102 -6.14 -1.36 15.49
N LEU A 103 -7.33 -0.78 15.52
CA LEU A 103 -7.58 0.58 15.03
C LEU A 103 -6.94 1.63 15.96
N ALA A 104 -7.09 1.47 17.27
CA ALA A 104 -6.48 2.36 18.26
C ALA A 104 -4.94 2.38 18.14
N ALA A 105 -4.33 1.20 17.92
CA ALA A 105 -2.90 1.05 17.66
C ALA A 105 -2.47 1.53 16.25
N LYS A 106 -3.38 2.06 15.42
CA LYS A 106 -3.14 2.49 14.02
C LYS A 106 -2.51 1.41 13.12
N ILE A 107 -2.80 0.15 13.41
CA ILE A 107 -2.37 -1.00 12.61
C ILE A 107 -3.33 -1.21 11.44
N LEU A 108 -4.62 -1.04 11.69
CA LEU A 108 -5.66 -1.03 10.67
C LEU A 108 -6.16 0.39 10.43
N ASN A 109 -6.47 0.70 9.17
CA ASN A 109 -6.97 2.02 8.79
C ASN A 109 -8.50 2.10 8.81
N ARG A 110 -9.20 0.97 8.64
CA ARG A 110 -10.68 0.91 8.53
C ARG A 110 -11.23 -0.34 9.19
N LYS A 111 -12.40 -0.20 9.80
CA LYS A 111 -13.08 -1.30 10.51
C LYS A 111 -13.63 -2.37 9.56
N HIS A 112 -14.09 -1.99 8.37
CA HIS A 112 -14.81 -2.89 7.46
C HIS A 112 -15.94 -3.68 8.15
N ASP A 113 -16.33 -4.84 7.61
CA ASP A 113 -17.40 -5.69 8.18
C ASP A 113 -16.89 -6.61 9.30
N GLY A 114 -15.64 -6.49 9.70
CA GLY A 114 -15.04 -7.24 10.79
C GLY A 114 -13.59 -7.67 10.54
N LEU A 115 -13.00 -8.32 11.52
CA LEU A 115 -11.63 -8.83 11.47
C LEU A 115 -11.61 -10.25 10.89
N LYS A 116 -10.70 -10.48 9.94
CA LYS A 116 -10.37 -11.81 9.42
C LYS A 116 -8.89 -12.11 9.67
N VAL A 117 -8.60 -13.21 10.37
CA VAL A 117 -7.24 -13.63 10.69
C VAL A 117 -6.75 -14.69 9.70
N LEU A 118 -5.53 -14.54 9.22
CA LEU A 118 -4.87 -15.43 8.27
C LEU A 118 -3.65 -16.10 8.91
N ALA A 119 -3.34 -17.33 8.51
CA ALA A 119 -2.31 -18.17 9.13
C ALA A 119 -0.88 -17.90 8.61
N ALA A 120 -0.61 -16.78 7.93
CA ALA A 120 0.74 -16.50 7.48
C ALA A 120 1.64 -16.06 8.65
N GLY A 121 2.83 -16.65 8.74
CA GLY A 121 3.79 -16.42 9.82
C GLY A 121 3.55 -17.30 11.05
N VAL A 122 4.40 -17.12 12.06
CA VAL A 122 4.38 -17.90 13.31
C VAL A 122 4.02 -16.98 14.46
N ILE A 123 3.11 -17.42 15.33
CA ILE A 123 2.82 -16.81 16.62
C ILE A 123 3.48 -17.64 17.73
N LYS A 124 4.16 -16.98 18.65
CA LYS A 124 4.86 -17.60 19.79
C LYS A 124 4.23 -17.27 21.13
N THR A 125 3.65 -16.08 21.22
CA THR A 125 3.00 -15.59 22.45
C THR A 125 1.54 -16.06 22.54
N PRO A 126 1.05 -16.45 23.72
CA PRO A 126 -0.35 -16.77 23.93
C PRO A 126 -1.17 -15.48 23.81
N VAL A 127 -2.14 -15.46 22.91
CA VAL A 127 -2.98 -14.29 22.62
C VAL A 127 -4.43 -14.69 22.48
N ASN A 128 -5.32 -13.88 23.04
CA ASN A 128 -6.78 -14.03 22.85
C ASN A 128 -7.23 -13.16 21.68
N ILE A 129 -7.77 -13.76 20.62
CA ILE A 129 -8.17 -13.06 19.40
C ILE A 129 -9.68 -13.10 19.27
N VAL A 130 -10.30 -11.93 19.05
CA VAL A 130 -11.72 -11.79 18.75
C VAL A 130 -11.90 -11.42 17.28
N ALA A 131 -12.32 -12.37 16.45
CA ALA A 131 -12.46 -12.19 15.01
C ALA A 131 -13.81 -12.68 14.49
N VAL A 132 -14.25 -12.16 13.34
CA VAL A 132 -15.47 -12.61 12.65
C VAL A 132 -15.21 -13.85 11.81
N LYS A 133 -14.02 -13.95 11.21
CA LYS A 133 -13.59 -15.09 10.39
C LYS A 133 -12.10 -15.36 10.55
N TRP A 134 -11.67 -16.57 10.26
CA TRP A 134 -10.27 -16.96 10.20
C TRP A 134 -10.05 -18.09 9.17
N SER A 135 -8.81 -18.35 8.79
CA SER A 135 -8.45 -19.49 7.94
C SER A 135 -8.29 -20.76 8.77
N LYS A 136 -8.50 -21.93 8.17
CA LYS A 136 -8.48 -23.26 8.85
C LYS A 136 -7.26 -23.48 9.77
N ASN A 137 -6.09 -23.04 9.34
CA ASN A 137 -4.84 -23.29 10.05
C ASN A 137 -4.59 -22.31 11.22
N VAL A 138 -5.37 -21.22 11.35
CA VAL A 138 -5.18 -20.21 12.40
C VAL A 138 -5.53 -20.80 13.77
N GLU A 139 -6.62 -21.56 13.85
CA GLU A 139 -7.08 -22.15 15.11
C GLU A 139 -6.04 -23.10 15.70
N ALA A 140 -5.49 -23.99 14.88
CA ALA A 140 -4.41 -24.88 15.29
C ALA A 140 -3.12 -24.16 15.70
N ALA A 141 -2.78 -23.06 14.99
CA ALA A 141 -1.58 -22.28 15.26
C ALA A 141 -1.71 -21.50 16.58
N VAL A 142 -2.87 -20.91 16.86
CA VAL A 142 -3.15 -20.17 18.10
C VAL A 142 -3.27 -21.12 19.29
N ALA A 143 -3.90 -22.27 19.12
CA ALA A 143 -3.96 -23.30 20.17
C ALA A 143 -2.56 -23.83 20.55
N LYS A 144 -1.68 -24.05 19.57
CA LYS A 144 -0.26 -24.42 19.81
C LYS A 144 0.50 -23.36 20.61
N ALA A 145 0.17 -22.09 20.43
CA ALA A 145 0.77 -20.99 21.19
C ALA A 145 0.13 -20.75 22.57
N GLY A 146 -0.92 -21.54 22.92
CA GLY A 146 -1.64 -21.39 24.20
C GLY A 146 -2.66 -20.25 24.22
N GLY A 147 -3.04 -19.73 23.07
CA GLY A 147 -4.05 -18.69 22.91
C GLY A 147 -5.45 -19.24 22.62
N THR A 148 -6.43 -18.34 22.53
CA THR A 148 -7.82 -18.67 22.18
C THR A 148 -8.35 -17.76 21.07
N ILE A 149 -9.28 -18.29 20.27
CA ILE A 149 -10.00 -17.49 19.26
C ILE A 149 -11.48 -17.54 19.56
N THR A 150 -12.11 -16.38 19.61
CA THR A 150 -13.54 -16.23 19.84
C THR A 150 -14.21 -15.51 18.67
N VAL A 151 -15.43 -15.93 18.35
CA VAL A 151 -16.22 -15.28 17.29
C VAL A 151 -16.85 -14.01 17.86
N LYS A 152 -16.65 -12.88 17.19
CA LYS A 152 -17.44 -11.68 17.44
C LYS A 152 -18.78 -11.85 16.72
N LYS A 153 -19.87 -12.04 17.46
CA LYS A 153 -21.23 -11.91 16.92
C LYS A 153 -21.57 -10.45 16.60
#